data_cf21b2f234cf6d1f6a958634762d8eea
#
_entry.id   cf21b2f234cf6d1f6a958634762d8eea
#
_cell.length_a   1.000
_cell.length_b   1.000
_cell.length_c   1.000
_cell.angle_alpha   90.00
_cell.angle_beta   90.00
_cell.angle_gamma   90.00
#
_symmetry.space_group_name_H-M   'P 1'
#
loop_
_entity.id
_entity.type
_entity.pdbx_description
1 polymer ?
#
loop_
_entity_poly.entity_id
_entity_poly.type
_entity_poly.pdbx_seq_one_letter_code
_entity_poly.pdbx_strand_id
1 'polypeptide(L)'
;MRLLGKILLGIVVLLVVAVGVWYWWFTSNYPKVGTAPVMKIEPTPELLARGEYLANHVCGCIDCHSTRDWRYYAGPIDESTKGKGGQIFDQAMIGIPGTIYASNITPAGVGLYTDGELYHTITTGVTKSGRAMFPMMPYPNFGTLDDNDVKAIIAYIRTLAPVENAVPESKLNFPMNLIVRLIPRPAAPSPIPDTADDIAYGKYMTSAAGCYDCHTQIDDKGKPLPGMDYAGGMEIHFPAPWSFLNRTANITPDNATGIGNWSREQFIAKFRSFAPDSVRQVALDSTTFNTAMPWTLYSGMTDKDLGSIYAYLRTIKPVNHKVEHFERETMSSH
;
A
#
# COMPACT_ATOMS: atom_id res chain seq x y z
N MET A 1 -23.56 -53.97 6.16
CA MET A 1 -23.52 -52.61 6.74
C MET A 1 -22.28 -52.30 7.60
N ARG A 2 -21.88 -53.16 8.57
CA ARG A 2 -20.72 -52.85 9.46
C ARG A 2 -19.36 -52.79 8.74
N LEU A 3 -19.11 -53.59 7.68
CA LEU A 3 -17.84 -53.56 6.93
C LEU A 3 -17.71 -52.27 6.09
N LEU A 4 -18.78 -51.88 5.40
CA LEU A 4 -18.81 -50.63 4.60
C LEU A 4 -18.57 -49.38 5.48
N GLY A 5 -19.14 -49.35 6.71
CA GLY A 5 -18.89 -48.29 7.66
C GLY A 5 -17.42 -48.21 8.11
N LYS A 6 -16.75 -49.35 8.32
CA LYS A 6 -15.31 -49.36 8.67
C LYS A 6 -14.42 -48.90 7.51
N ILE A 7 -14.78 -49.30 6.26
CA ILE A 7 -14.05 -48.83 5.07
C ILE A 7 -14.22 -47.31 4.90
N LEU A 8 -15.45 -46.79 5.02
CA LEU A 8 -15.72 -45.36 4.93
C LEU A 8 -14.96 -44.56 6.01
N LEU A 9 -14.99 -45.06 7.25
CA LEU A 9 -14.23 -44.46 8.35
C LEU A 9 -12.72 -44.43 8.04
N GLY A 10 -12.16 -45.56 7.52
CA GLY A 10 -10.76 -45.62 7.10
C GLY A 10 -10.42 -44.61 6.03
N ILE A 11 -11.26 -44.41 5.02
CA ILE A 11 -11.09 -43.40 3.98
C ILE A 11 -11.12 -42.00 4.58
N VAL A 12 -12.07 -41.69 5.46
CA VAL A 12 -12.14 -40.37 6.12
C VAL A 12 -10.89 -40.08 6.94
N VAL A 13 -10.41 -41.07 7.72
CA VAL A 13 -9.17 -40.92 8.50
C VAL A 13 -7.98 -40.64 7.59
N LEU A 14 -7.85 -41.41 6.49
CA LEU A 14 -6.76 -41.19 5.53
C LEU A 14 -6.83 -39.80 4.88
N LEU A 15 -8.02 -39.32 4.53
CA LEU A 15 -8.20 -37.97 4.00
C LEU A 15 -7.82 -36.88 5.01
N VAL A 16 -8.24 -37.03 6.27
CA VAL A 16 -7.87 -36.09 7.34
C VAL A 16 -6.35 -36.03 7.53
N VAL A 17 -5.70 -37.22 7.58
CA VAL A 17 -4.23 -37.29 7.69
C VAL A 17 -3.56 -36.66 6.47
N ALA A 18 -4.02 -36.95 5.25
CA ALA A 18 -3.47 -36.37 4.02
C ALA A 18 -3.60 -34.85 3.99
N VAL A 19 -4.76 -34.32 4.38
CA VAL A 19 -4.98 -32.88 4.49
C VAL A 19 -4.08 -32.26 5.56
N GLY A 20 -3.93 -32.92 6.71
CA GLY A 20 -3.04 -32.46 7.80
C GLY A 20 -1.57 -32.41 7.36
N VAL A 21 -1.10 -33.46 6.68
CA VAL A 21 0.27 -33.52 6.13
C VAL A 21 0.48 -32.44 5.07
N TRP A 22 -0.50 -32.28 4.15
CA TRP A 22 -0.45 -31.23 3.14
C TRP A 22 -0.41 -29.83 3.77
N TYR A 23 -1.28 -29.57 4.75
CA TYR A 23 -1.31 -28.29 5.46
C TYR A 23 0.01 -27.96 6.15
N TRP A 24 0.55 -28.96 6.88
CA TRP A 24 1.86 -28.83 7.52
C TRP A 24 2.97 -28.55 6.50
N TRP A 25 3.03 -29.35 5.42
CA TRP A 25 4.01 -29.14 4.35
C TRP A 25 3.87 -27.75 3.73
N PHE A 26 2.63 -27.36 3.40
CA PHE A 26 2.34 -26.04 2.78
C PHE A 26 2.80 -24.90 3.69
N THR A 27 2.40 -24.90 4.97
CA THR A 27 2.72 -23.82 5.92
C THR A 27 4.19 -23.77 6.28
N SER A 28 4.92 -24.90 6.16
CA SER A 28 6.37 -24.97 6.39
C SER A 28 7.21 -24.53 5.16
N ASN A 29 6.65 -24.61 3.95
CA ASN A 29 7.36 -24.30 2.72
C ASN A 29 7.01 -22.92 2.11
N TYR A 30 5.95 -22.30 2.57
CA TYR A 30 5.52 -20.98 2.08
C TYR A 30 5.37 -19.97 3.21
N PRO A 31 5.75 -18.70 2.97
CA PRO A 31 6.22 -18.10 1.70
C PRO A 31 7.68 -18.49 1.33
N LYS A 32 7.99 -18.48 0.02
CA LYS A 32 9.34 -18.79 -0.51
C LYS A 32 10.06 -17.49 -0.89
N VAL A 33 10.64 -16.82 0.08
CA VAL A 33 11.34 -15.52 -0.14
C VAL A 33 12.79 -15.50 0.34
N GLY A 34 13.28 -16.65 0.82
CA GLY A 34 14.61 -16.74 1.41
C GLY A 34 14.65 -16.21 2.85
N THR A 35 15.84 -16.03 3.37
CA THR A 35 16.09 -15.50 4.72
C THR A 35 16.43 -14.03 4.68
N ALA A 36 16.17 -13.33 5.77
CA ALA A 36 16.57 -11.93 5.92
C ALA A 36 18.11 -11.79 5.77
N PRO A 37 18.59 -10.82 5.00
CA PRO A 37 20.02 -10.59 4.83
C PRO A 37 20.65 -10.14 6.14
N VAL A 38 21.91 -10.50 6.37
CA VAL A 38 22.69 -9.93 7.47
C VAL A 38 23.22 -8.58 6.99
N MET A 39 22.67 -7.50 7.52
CA MET A 39 23.11 -6.15 7.21
C MET A 39 23.01 -5.23 8.42
N LYS A 40 23.81 -4.19 8.40
CA LYS A 40 23.73 -3.05 9.31
C LYS A 40 23.79 -1.78 8.47
N ILE A 41 22.87 -0.86 8.71
CA ILE A 41 22.79 0.40 7.99
C ILE A 41 23.47 1.47 8.83
N GLU A 42 24.52 2.08 8.28
CA GLU A 42 25.18 3.22 8.91
C GLU A 42 24.48 4.50 8.42
N PRO A 43 23.82 5.25 9.31
CA PRO A 43 23.08 6.45 8.91
C PRO A 43 24.04 7.59 8.58
N THR A 44 23.98 8.08 7.34
CA THR A 44 24.59 9.36 6.95
C THR A 44 23.52 10.44 6.84
N PRO A 45 23.88 11.73 6.91
CA PRO A 45 22.91 12.82 6.73
C PRO A 45 22.13 12.70 5.40
N GLU A 46 22.82 12.33 4.33
CA GLU A 46 22.22 12.18 2.99
C GLU A 46 21.24 11.01 2.95
N LEU A 47 21.63 9.87 3.56
CA LEU A 47 20.77 8.69 3.65
C LEU A 47 19.51 8.97 4.47
N LEU A 48 19.64 9.67 5.59
CA LEU A 48 18.54 10.08 6.44
C LEU A 48 17.58 11.04 5.71
N ALA A 49 18.13 12.08 5.05
CA ALA A 49 17.32 13.03 4.28
C ALA A 49 16.55 12.32 3.13
N ARG A 50 17.21 11.39 2.43
CA ARG A 50 16.54 10.58 1.39
C ARG A 50 15.46 9.71 1.97
N GLY A 51 15.71 9.06 3.10
CA GLY A 51 14.73 8.20 3.79
C GLY A 51 13.55 8.98 4.31
N GLU A 52 13.78 10.16 4.90
CA GLU A 52 12.72 11.07 5.33
C GLU A 52 11.84 11.47 4.16
N TYR A 53 12.44 11.87 3.04
CA TYR A 53 11.71 12.24 1.84
C TYR A 53 10.87 11.08 1.30
N LEU A 54 11.45 9.89 1.15
CA LEU A 54 10.74 8.73 0.63
C LEU A 54 9.60 8.29 1.54
N ALA A 55 9.83 8.22 2.84
CA ALA A 55 8.85 7.74 3.79
C ALA A 55 7.66 8.71 3.99
N ASN A 56 7.93 10.03 3.95
CA ASN A 56 6.89 11.04 4.20
C ASN A 56 6.20 11.53 2.93
N HIS A 57 6.82 11.41 1.74
CA HIS A 57 6.30 12.08 0.54
C HIS A 57 6.14 11.18 -0.68
N VAL A 58 6.73 9.98 -0.68
CA VAL A 58 6.69 9.09 -1.86
C VAL A 58 6.05 7.76 -1.56
N CYS A 59 6.66 6.97 -0.67
CA CYS A 59 6.27 5.58 -0.42
C CYS A 59 5.07 5.42 0.52
N GLY A 60 4.52 6.51 1.08
CA GLY A 60 3.35 6.49 1.94
C GLY A 60 3.52 5.77 3.29
N CYS A 61 4.77 5.52 3.73
CA CYS A 61 5.02 4.82 4.98
C CYS A 61 4.33 5.53 6.15
N ILE A 62 4.60 6.82 6.30
CA ILE A 62 4.06 7.62 7.40
C ILE A 62 2.55 7.83 7.28
N ASP A 63 2.03 7.98 6.05
CA ASP A 63 0.60 8.15 5.83
C ASP A 63 -0.21 6.92 6.29
N CYS A 64 0.22 5.71 5.89
CA CYS A 64 -0.43 4.47 6.27
C CYS A 64 -0.19 4.07 7.73
N HIS A 65 0.98 4.40 8.27
CA HIS A 65 1.39 4.02 9.63
C HIS A 65 1.16 5.10 10.69
N SER A 66 0.30 6.10 10.41
CA SER A 66 -0.12 7.12 11.36
C SER A 66 -1.64 7.23 11.39
N THR A 67 -2.19 8.05 12.28
CA THR A 67 -3.62 8.35 12.28
C THR A 67 -3.88 9.50 11.32
N ARG A 68 -4.82 9.33 10.40
CA ARG A 68 -5.28 10.38 9.48
C ARG A 68 -6.48 11.12 10.07
N ASP A 69 -6.49 12.42 9.94
CA ASP A 69 -7.58 13.27 10.43
C ASP A 69 -8.58 13.59 9.29
N TRP A 70 -9.57 12.75 9.15
CA TRP A 70 -10.60 12.86 8.10
C TRP A 70 -11.54 14.06 8.25
N ARG A 71 -11.42 14.85 9.32
CA ARG A 71 -12.10 16.14 9.42
C ARG A 71 -11.58 17.16 8.42
N TYR A 72 -10.46 16.89 7.78
CA TYR A 72 -9.85 17.72 6.74
C TYR A 72 -9.76 16.96 5.43
N TYR A 73 -9.72 17.73 4.33
CA TYR A 73 -9.61 17.14 2.99
C TYR A 73 -8.37 16.26 2.85
N ALA A 74 -8.54 15.11 2.23
CA ALA A 74 -7.50 14.08 2.04
C ALA A 74 -6.85 13.60 3.34
N GLY A 75 -7.48 13.80 4.50
CA GLY A 75 -7.07 13.26 5.79
C GLY A 75 -5.58 13.44 6.11
N PRO A 76 -5.07 14.66 6.33
CA PRO A 76 -3.68 14.85 6.73
C PRO A 76 -3.40 14.08 8.02
N ILE A 77 -2.17 13.61 8.19
CA ILE A 77 -1.79 12.87 9.40
C ILE A 77 -1.84 13.75 10.65
N ASP A 78 -2.17 13.16 11.78
CA ASP A 78 -1.89 13.74 13.10
C ASP A 78 -0.43 13.47 13.44
N GLU A 79 0.42 14.50 13.40
CA GLU A 79 1.86 14.41 13.61
C GLU A 79 2.25 13.76 14.94
N SER A 80 1.40 13.88 15.99
CA SER A 80 1.63 13.22 17.28
C SER A 80 1.54 11.69 17.21
N THR A 81 1.01 11.17 16.10
CA THR A 81 0.77 9.74 15.88
C THR A 81 1.73 9.14 14.86
N LYS A 82 2.73 9.89 14.45
CA LYS A 82 3.65 9.54 13.37
C LYS A 82 4.30 8.17 13.56
N GLY A 83 3.99 7.25 12.69
CA GLY A 83 4.52 5.89 12.70
C GLY A 83 3.91 4.93 13.71
N LYS A 84 2.95 5.33 14.55
CA LYS A 84 2.40 4.50 15.62
C LYS A 84 1.59 3.29 15.13
N GLY A 85 1.18 3.27 13.87
CA GLY A 85 0.32 2.23 13.30
C GLY A 85 -1.14 2.29 13.79
N GLY A 86 -1.87 1.21 13.51
CA GLY A 86 -3.26 1.04 13.95
C GLY A 86 -4.30 1.40 12.88
N GLN A 87 -3.91 1.96 11.73
CA GLN A 87 -4.84 2.16 10.62
C GLN A 87 -5.42 0.82 10.18
N ILE A 88 -6.74 0.77 10.01
CA ILE A 88 -7.50 -0.43 9.66
C ILE A 88 -7.81 -0.42 8.16
N PHE A 89 -7.68 -1.59 7.55
CA PHE A 89 -8.13 -1.89 6.20
C PHE A 89 -8.90 -3.21 6.25
N ASP A 90 -10.15 -3.23 5.81
CA ASP A 90 -11.02 -4.38 5.93
C ASP A 90 -11.94 -4.55 4.71
N GLN A 91 -12.86 -5.50 4.82
CA GLN A 91 -13.80 -5.81 3.76
C GLN A 91 -14.79 -4.66 3.50
N ALA A 92 -15.17 -3.93 4.54
CA ALA A 92 -16.10 -2.81 4.40
C ALA A 92 -15.47 -1.64 3.67
N MET A 93 -14.17 -1.37 3.89
CA MET A 93 -13.47 -0.23 3.30
C MET A 93 -13.02 -0.49 1.86
N ILE A 94 -12.37 -1.61 1.60
CA ILE A 94 -11.70 -1.90 0.30
C ILE A 94 -11.83 -3.36 -0.14
N GLY A 95 -12.80 -4.10 0.37
CA GLY A 95 -13.07 -5.47 -0.06
C GLY A 95 -12.07 -6.54 0.41
N ILE A 96 -11.14 -6.24 1.32
CA ILE A 96 -10.18 -7.23 1.82
C ILE A 96 -10.91 -8.30 2.65
N PRO A 97 -10.75 -9.60 2.35
CA PRO A 97 -11.39 -10.66 3.13
C PRO A 97 -10.69 -10.85 4.49
N GLY A 98 -11.02 -10.01 5.45
CA GLY A 98 -10.45 -9.98 6.78
C GLY A 98 -10.21 -8.56 7.29
N THR A 99 -9.32 -8.42 8.28
CA THR A 99 -8.92 -7.13 8.85
C THR A 99 -7.42 -7.04 8.90
N ILE A 100 -6.87 -5.98 8.33
CA ILE A 100 -5.44 -5.67 8.31
C ILE A 100 -5.21 -4.40 9.13
N TYR A 101 -4.19 -4.44 9.96
CA TYR A 101 -3.73 -3.29 10.73
C TYR A 101 -2.35 -2.88 10.25
N ALA A 102 -2.16 -1.59 9.93
CA ALA A 102 -0.82 -1.03 9.72
C ALA A 102 0.00 -1.15 11.01
N SER A 103 1.17 -1.73 10.95
CA SER A 103 2.02 -1.98 12.12
C SER A 103 2.55 -0.67 12.73
N ASN A 104 2.89 -0.69 14.02
CA ASN A 104 3.71 0.35 14.61
C ASN A 104 5.14 0.24 14.07
N ILE A 105 5.58 1.25 13.29
CA ILE A 105 6.91 1.30 12.69
C ILE A 105 7.89 2.19 13.47
N THR A 106 7.47 2.77 14.60
CA THR A 106 8.40 3.47 15.49
C THR A 106 9.32 2.48 16.20
N PRO A 107 10.43 2.94 16.83
CA PRO A 107 11.28 2.07 17.63
C PRO A 107 10.55 1.25 18.70
N ALA A 108 9.42 1.71 19.22
CA ALA A 108 8.57 0.93 20.14
C ALA A 108 7.95 -0.32 19.47
N GLY A 109 7.66 -0.26 18.16
CA GLY A 109 7.09 -1.39 17.42
C GLY A 109 8.12 -2.30 16.76
N VAL A 110 9.13 -1.71 16.12
CA VAL A 110 10.11 -2.44 15.29
C VAL A 110 11.54 -2.41 15.82
N GLY A 111 11.76 -1.88 17.04
CA GLY A 111 13.11 -1.76 17.62
C GLY A 111 13.85 -3.08 17.78
N LEU A 112 13.14 -4.20 17.93
CA LEU A 112 13.71 -5.53 18.02
C LEU A 112 14.02 -6.19 16.66
N TYR A 113 13.66 -5.54 15.55
CA TYR A 113 14.04 -6.00 14.22
C TYR A 113 15.48 -5.57 13.92
N THR A 114 16.29 -6.46 13.34
CA THR A 114 17.54 -6.06 12.69
C THR A 114 17.24 -5.28 11.42
N ASP A 115 18.22 -4.57 10.87
CA ASP A 115 18.02 -3.85 9.60
C ASP A 115 17.73 -4.79 8.45
N GLY A 116 18.35 -5.97 8.44
CA GLY A 116 18.07 -7.01 7.46
C GLY A 116 16.66 -7.59 7.58
N GLU A 117 16.13 -7.74 8.79
CA GLU A 117 14.74 -8.18 8.99
C GLU A 117 13.73 -7.11 8.56
N LEU A 118 14.02 -5.81 8.76
CA LEU A 118 13.20 -4.71 8.22
C LEU A 118 13.26 -4.67 6.71
N TYR A 119 14.47 -4.74 6.14
CA TYR A 119 14.67 -4.81 4.69
C TYR A 119 13.85 -5.96 4.08
N HIS A 120 13.98 -7.15 4.63
CA HIS A 120 13.23 -8.33 4.20
C HIS A 120 11.72 -8.12 4.29
N THR A 121 11.24 -7.57 5.40
CA THR A 121 9.80 -7.31 5.61
C THR A 121 9.26 -6.31 4.61
N ILE A 122 9.98 -5.20 4.36
CA ILE A 122 9.57 -4.13 3.45
C ILE A 122 9.57 -4.61 2.00
N THR A 123 10.54 -5.43 1.60
CA THR A 123 10.74 -5.80 0.19
C THR A 123 10.06 -7.09 -0.22
N THR A 124 9.78 -8.00 0.72
CA THR A 124 9.19 -9.31 0.40
C THR A 124 7.78 -9.51 0.94
N GLY A 125 7.36 -8.69 1.91
CA GLY A 125 6.07 -8.87 2.59
C GLY A 125 6.05 -10.01 3.60
N VAL A 126 7.22 -10.44 4.11
CA VAL A 126 7.33 -11.48 5.14
C VAL A 126 7.91 -10.91 6.41
N THR A 127 7.16 -10.99 7.50
CA THR A 127 7.57 -10.47 8.80
C THR A 127 8.71 -11.30 9.42
N LYS A 128 9.37 -10.75 10.45
CA LYS A 128 10.37 -11.49 11.27
C LYS A 128 9.89 -12.86 11.77
N SER A 129 8.59 -12.99 12.07
CA SER A 129 8.00 -14.28 12.50
C SER A 129 7.69 -15.24 11.34
N GLY A 130 8.00 -14.89 10.09
CA GLY A 130 7.69 -15.70 8.91
C GLY A 130 6.24 -15.57 8.41
N ARG A 131 5.45 -14.66 8.97
CA ARG A 131 4.06 -14.41 8.53
C ARG A 131 4.06 -13.63 7.23
N ALA A 132 3.37 -14.15 6.22
CA ALA A 132 3.09 -13.43 4.98
C ALA A 132 2.10 -12.29 5.24
N MET A 133 2.38 -11.10 4.70
CA MET A 133 1.48 -9.96 4.72
C MET A 133 0.62 -9.92 3.47
N PHE A 134 -0.59 -9.40 3.60
CA PHE A 134 -1.40 -9.02 2.45
C PHE A 134 -0.77 -7.79 1.76
N PRO A 135 -0.79 -7.68 0.42
CA PRO A 135 -0.09 -6.61 -0.30
C PRO A 135 -0.79 -5.23 -0.20
N MET A 136 -1.50 -4.96 0.89
CA MET A 136 -1.94 -3.61 1.25
C MET A 136 -0.73 -2.69 1.48
N MET A 137 0.28 -3.17 2.18
CA MET A 137 1.61 -2.58 2.09
C MET A 137 2.21 -3.00 0.73
N PRO A 138 2.57 -2.07 -0.16
CA PRO A 138 2.98 -2.39 -1.53
C PRO A 138 4.41 -2.94 -1.61
N TYR A 139 4.71 -3.98 -0.82
CA TYR A 139 6.00 -4.65 -0.83
C TYR A 139 6.39 -5.25 -2.20
N PRO A 140 5.45 -5.60 -3.11
CA PRO A 140 5.86 -6.00 -4.47
C PRO A 140 6.54 -4.86 -5.22
N ASN A 141 6.12 -3.61 -5.00
CA ASN A 141 6.75 -2.42 -5.58
C ASN A 141 8.06 -2.13 -4.85
N PHE A 142 8.04 -2.12 -3.52
CA PHE A 142 9.23 -1.82 -2.71
C PHE A 142 10.35 -2.84 -2.91
N GLY A 143 10.01 -4.10 -3.22
CA GLY A 143 10.99 -5.13 -3.57
C GLY A 143 11.72 -4.91 -4.90
N THR A 144 11.28 -3.94 -5.71
CA THR A 144 11.94 -3.55 -6.97
C THR A 144 12.71 -2.23 -6.87
N LEU A 145 12.58 -1.50 -5.75
CA LEU A 145 13.30 -0.26 -5.54
C LEU A 145 14.81 -0.51 -5.37
N ASP A 146 15.58 0.52 -5.59
CA ASP A 146 17.03 0.50 -5.31
C ASP A 146 17.27 0.18 -3.82
N ASP A 147 18.28 -0.64 -3.58
CA ASP A 147 18.67 -1.04 -2.22
C ASP A 147 18.94 0.15 -1.30
N ASN A 148 19.53 1.23 -1.83
CA ASN A 148 19.84 2.40 -1.04
C ASN A 148 18.59 3.18 -0.68
N ASP A 149 17.56 3.22 -1.53
CA ASP A 149 16.27 3.84 -1.21
C ASP A 149 15.56 3.07 -0.07
N VAL A 150 15.56 1.74 -0.10
CA VAL A 150 15.00 0.92 1.01
C VAL A 150 15.81 1.10 2.29
N LYS A 151 17.16 1.10 2.20
CA LYS A 151 18.04 1.37 3.35
C LYS A 151 17.84 2.77 3.92
N ALA A 152 17.61 3.75 3.07
CA ALA A 152 17.31 5.13 3.49
C ALA A 152 15.99 5.19 4.29
N ILE A 153 14.94 4.53 3.81
CA ILE A 153 13.66 4.43 4.53
C ILE A 153 13.87 3.78 5.91
N ILE A 154 14.63 2.69 6.00
CA ILE A 154 14.91 2.01 7.27
C ILE A 154 15.70 2.92 8.22
N ALA A 155 16.75 3.58 7.72
CA ALA A 155 17.53 4.52 8.51
C ALA A 155 16.66 5.63 9.11
N TYR A 156 15.75 6.21 8.31
CA TYR A 156 14.82 7.21 8.78
C TYR A 156 13.82 6.68 9.81
N ILE A 157 13.21 5.51 9.58
CA ILE A 157 12.27 4.86 10.52
C ILE A 157 12.92 4.67 11.89
N ARG A 158 14.22 4.36 11.95
CA ARG A 158 14.98 4.22 13.20
C ARG A 158 15.10 5.53 13.97
N THR A 159 14.91 6.69 13.33
CA THR A 159 14.99 8.02 13.99
C THR A 159 13.64 8.51 14.51
N LEU A 160 12.54 7.82 14.19
CA LEU A 160 11.21 8.22 14.67
C LEU A 160 11.15 8.19 16.21
N ALA A 161 10.42 9.14 16.78
CA ALA A 161 10.14 9.11 18.21
C ALA A 161 9.36 7.84 18.55
N PRO A 162 9.74 7.08 19.59
CA PRO A 162 9.00 5.90 19.99
C PRO A 162 7.61 6.28 20.48
N VAL A 163 6.59 5.63 19.93
CA VAL A 163 5.19 5.80 20.34
C VAL A 163 4.63 4.46 20.75
N GLU A 164 4.28 4.32 22.03
CA GLU A 164 3.68 3.09 22.53
C GLU A 164 2.25 2.91 21.96
N ASN A 165 2.08 1.86 21.19
CA ASN A 165 0.78 1.47 20.63
C ASN A 165 0.75 -0.04 20.35
N ALA A 166 -0.10 -0.74 21.08
CA ALA A 166 -0.34 -2.17 20.90
C ALA A 166 -1.29 -2.38 19.70
N VAL A 167 -0.71 -2.54 18.52
CA VAL A 167 -1.49 -2.81 17.30
C VAL A 167 -1.93 -4.27 17.27
N PRO A 168 -3.25 -4.56 17.07
CA PRO A 168 -3.74 -5.92 16.92
C PRO A 168 -3.09 -6.66 15.75
N GLU A 169 -3.04 -7.98 15.82
CA GLU A 169 -2.56 -8.79 14.71
C GLU A 169 -3.58 -8.82 13.57
N SER A 170 -3.11 -8.60 12.36
CA SER A 170 -3.93 -8.71 11.14
C SER A 170 -4.43 -10.15 10.94
N LYS A 171 -5.71 -10.30 10.62
CA LYS A 171 -6.36 -11.60 10.40
C LYS A 171 -7.09 -11.63 9.07
N LEU A 172 -6.75 -12.59 8.24
CA LEU A 172 -7.45 -12.85 6.97
C LEU A 172 -8.40 -14.04 7.12
N ASN A 173 -9.55 -13.94 6.48
CA ASN A 173 -10.53 -15.00 6.45
C ASN A 173 -10.07 -16.16 5.54
N PHE A 174 -10.57 -17.37 5.79
CA PHE A 174 -10.37 -18.50 4.88
C PHE A 174 -11.13 -18.24 3.55
N PRO A 175 -10.54 -18.54 2.37
CA PRO A 175 -9.24 -19.17 2.15
C PRO A 175 -8.06 -18.18 2.01
N MET A 176 -8.25 -16.87 2.15
CA MET A 176 -7.24 -15.85 1.92
C MET A 176 -6.06 -15.98 2.89
N ASN A 177 -6.28 -16.45 4.12
CA ASN A 177 -5.22 -16.74 5.09
C ASN A 177 -4.21 -17.81 4.63
N LEU A 178 -4.58 -18.65 3.67
CA LEU A 178 -3.68 -19.58 2.99
C LEU A 178 -3.10 -18.99 1.71
N ILE A 179 -3.96 -18.38 0.87
CA ILE A 179 -3.58 -17.81 -0.42
C ILE A 179 -2.50 -16.74 -0.24
N VAL A 180 -2.60 -15.91 0.79
CA VAL A 180 -1.64 -14.85 1.09
C VAL A 180 -0.18 -15.36 1.18
N ARG A 181 0.03 -16.62 1.57
CA ARG A 181 1.37 -17.21 1.64
C ARG A 181 2.03 -17.42 0.28
N LEU A 182 1.25 -17.39 -0.80
CA LEU A 182 1.72 -17.57 -2.18
C LEU A 182 2.05 -16.24 -2.87
N ILE A 183 1.70 -15.10 -2.26
CA ILE A 183 1.88 -13.77 -2.86
C ILE A 183 3.32 -13.24 -2.71
N PRO A 184 3.98 -13.35 -1.54
CA PRO A 184 5.34 -12.86 -1.35
C PRO A 184 6.33 -13.44 -2.37
N ARG A 185 7.26 -12.59 -2.80
CA ARG A 185 8.33 -12.96 -3.73
C ARG A 185 9.67 -12.46 -3.20
N PRO A 186 10.79 -13.07 -3.59
CA PRO A 186 12.10 -12.51 -3.31
C PRO A 186 12.22 -11.09 -3.87
N ALA A 187 12.92 -10.22 -3.15
CA ALA A 187 13.25 -8.88 -3.65
C ALA A 187 14.07 -9.00 -4.94
N ALA A 188 13.80 -8.10 -5.88
CA ALA A 188 14.50 -7.99 -7.16
C ALA A 188 14.84 -6.50 -7.42
N PRO A 189 15.74 -5.91 -6.60
CA PRO A 189 16.02 -4.48 -6.65
C PRO A 189 16.63 -4.08 -7.99
N SER A 190 16.29 -2.89 -8.45
CA SER A 190 16.81 -2.28 -9.66
C SER A 190 17.44 -0.93 -9.32
N PRO A 191 18.58 -0.57 -9.94
CA PRO A 191 19.17 0.74 -9.72
C PRO A 191 18.22 1.89 -10.03
N ILE A 192 18.34 3.01 -9.32
CA ILE A 192 17.62 4.23 -9.64
C ILE A 192 17.99 4.64 -11.08
N PRO A 193 17.01 4.83 -11.98
CA PRO A 193 17.30 5.31 -13.33
C PRO A 193 17.92 6.70 -13.32
N ASP A 194 18.66 7.05 -14.38
CA ASP A 194 19.18 8.40 -14.55
C ASP A 194 18.02 9.41 -14.46
N THR A 195 18.16 10.36 -13.55
CA THR A 195 17.16 11.42 -13.37
C THR A 195 17.01 12.34 -14.57
N ALA A 196 17.95 12.33 -15.52
CA ALA A 196 17.81 13.03 -16.80
C ALA A 196 16.82 12.35 -17.75
N ASP A 197 16.60 11.03 -17.60
CA ASP A 197 15.54 10.30 -18.31
C ASP A 197 14.21 10.40 -17.53
N ASP A 198 13.44 11.44 -17.83
CA ASP A 198 12.15 11.69 -17.17
C ASP A 198 11.19 10.50 -17.25
N ILE A 199 11.24 9.68 -18.32
CA ILE A 199 10.32 8.56 -18.49
C ILE A 199 10.74 7.39 -17.60
N ALA A 200 12.01 6.96 -17.68
CA ALA A 200 12.50 5.84 -16.87
C ALA A 200 12.46 6.18 -15.37
N TYR A 201 12.90 7.37 -14.99
CA TYR A 201 12.85 7.84 -13.60
C TYR A 201 11.39 8.03 -13.13
N GLY A 202 10.51 8.57 -13.98
CA GLY A 202 9.08 8.72 -13.70
C GLY A 202 8.39 7.37 -13.48
N LYS A 203 8.75 6.33 -14.24
CA LYS A 203 8.27 4.96 -14.01
C LYS A 203 8.68 4.44 -12.63
N TYR A 204 9.95 4.65 -12.25
CA TYR A 204 10.46 4.29 -10.92
C TYR A 204 9.69 4.99 -9.80
N MET A 205 9.52 6.30 -9.91
CA MET A 205 8.80 7.11 -8.91
C MET A 205 7.31 6.77 -8.86
N THR A 206 6.66 6.47 -10.00
CA THR A 206 5.27 6.03 -10.08
C THR A 206 5.06 4.69 -9.36
N SER A 207 6.03 3.76 -9.49
CA SER A 207 6.03 2.49 -8.76
C SER A 207 6.25 2.70 -7.26
N ALA A 208 7.23 3.52 -6.88
CA ALA A 208 7.51 3.84 -5.47
C ALA A 208 6.31 4.49 -4.77
N ALA A 209 5.58 5.36 -5.48
CA ALA A 209 4.39 6.03 -4.98
C ALA A 209 3.11 5.16 -5.04
N GLY A 210 3.16 3.97 -5.63
CA GLY A 210 2.00 3.06 -5.71
C GLY A 210 0.84 3.58 -6.56
N CYS A 211 1.09 4.45 -7.54
CA CYS A 211 0.01 5.04 -8.35
C CYS A 211 -0.82 3.97 -9.06
N TYR A 212 -0.15 2.94 -9.59
CA TYR A 212 -0.80 1.82 -10.29
C TYR A 212 -1.79 1.07 -9.38
N ASP A 213 -1.43 0.85 -8.13
CA ASP A 213 -2.17 -0.01 -7.20
C ASP A 213 -3.58 0.56 -6.90
N CYS A 214 -3.71 1.89 -6.85
CA CYS A 214 -4.98 2.57 -6.65
C CYS A 214 -5.67 2.96 -7.96
N HIS A 215 -4.90 3.34 -8.99
CA HIS A 215 -5.48 3.86 -10.24
C HIS A 215 -5.73 2.79 -11.31
N THR A 216 -5.62 1.51 -10.95
CA THR A 216 -5.97 0.39 -11.84
C THR A 216 -7.06 -0.46 -11.20
N GLN A 217 -8.16 -0.63 -11.92
CA GLN A 217 -9.27 -1.44 -11.44
C GLN A 217 -8.89 -2.93 -11.46
N ILE A 218 -9.29 -3.66 -10.42
CA ILE A 218 -9.06 -5.11 -10.29
C ILE A 218 -10.39 -5.88 -10.35
N ASP A 219 -10.32 -7.15 -10.74
CA ASP A 219 -11.44 -8.07 -10.68
C ASP A 219 -11.66 -8.63 -9.25
N ASP A 220 -12.68 -9.46 -9.08
CA ASP A 220 -13.02 -10.16 -7.84
C ASP A 220 -11.93 -11.12 -7.33
N LYS A 221 -10.92 -11.40 -8.16
CA LYS A 221 -9.75 -12.24 -7.82
C LYS A 221 -8.51 -11.40 -7.53
N GLY A 222 -8.64 -10.06 -7.50
CA GLY A 222 -7.54 -9.13 -7.27
C GLY A 222 -6.59 -8.98 -8.47
N LYS A 223 -7.01 -9.33 -9.68
CA LYS A 223 -6.19 -9.16 -10.90
C LYS A 223 -6.59 -7.88 -11.62
N PRO A 224 -5.62 -7.11 -12.13
CA PRO A 224 -5.89 -5.94 -12.95
C PRO A 224 -6.81 -6.29 -14.13
N LEU A 225 -7.83 -5.47 -14.36
CA LEU A 225 -8.70 -5.61 -15.53
C LEU A 225 -7.90 -5.31 -16.80
N PRO A 226 -7.95 -6.21 -17.80
CA PRO A 226 -7.18 -6.03 -19.03
C PRO A 226 -7.51 -4.70 -19.73
N GLY A 227 -6.48 -3.92 -20.02
CA GLY A 227 -6.60 -2.64 -20.73
C GLY A 227 -7.09 -1.47 -19.88
N MET A 228 -7.20 -1.64 -18.56
CA MET A 228 -7.63 -0.61 -17.62
C MET A 228 -6.48 -0.07 -16.76
N ASP A 229 -5.23 -0.28 -17.17
CA ASP A 229 -4.06 0.23 -16.46
C ASP A 229 -4.15 1.75 -16.30
N TYR A 230 -4.07 2.24 -15.07
CA TYR A 230 -4.18 3.65 -14.68
C TYR A 230 -5.51 4.33 -15.04
N ALA A 231 -6.53 3.58 -15.48
CA ALA A 231 -7.82 4.14 -15.89
C ALA A 231 -8.75 4.48 -14.71
N GLY A 232 -8.34 4.22 -13.48
CA GLY A 232 -9.12 4.50 -12.26
C GLY A 232 -10.31 3.58 -12.08
N GLY A 233 -11.22 3.96 -11.18
CA GLY A 233 -12.45 3.21 -10.91
C GLY A 233 -12.35 2.23 -9.74
N MET A 234 -11.22 2.15 -9.04
CA MET A 234 -11.13 1.39 -7.80
C MET A 234 -12.00 2.04 -6.71
N GLU A 235 -12.82 1.24 -6.05
CA GLU A 235 -13.77 1.68 -5.03
C GLU A 235 -13.15 1.65 -3.63
N ILE A 236 -13.36 2.73 -2.88
CA ILE A 236 -12.93 2.89 -1.50
C ILE A 236 -14.12 3.42 -0.71
N HIS A 237 -14.63 2.62 0.21
CA HIS A 237 -15.77 2.96 1.04
C HIS A 237 -15.32 3.63 2.33
N PHE A 238 -15.88 4.79 2.61
CA PHE A 238 -15.66 5.48 3.87
C PHE A 238 -16.80 5.14 4.83
N PRO A 239 -16.48 4.54 6.00
CA PRO A 239 -17.51 4.17 6.98
C PRO A 239 -18.11 5.41 7.65
N ALA A 240 -19.17 5.22 8.43
CA ALA A 240 -19.74 6.26 9.27
C ALA A 240 -18.65 6.94 10.14
N PRO A 241 -18.73 8.25 10.38
CA PRO A 241 -19.84 9.16 10.04
C PRO A 241 -19.82 9.68 8.58
N TRP A 242 -18.83 9.32 7.78
CA TRP A 242 -18.64 9.88 6.43
C TRP A 242 -19.59 9.25 5.39
N SER A 243 -19.79 7.92 5.44
CA SER A 243 -20.74 7.16 4.62
C SER A 243 -20.79 7.58 3.16
N PHE A 244 -19.66 7.45 2.45
CA PHE A 244 -19.57 7.67 1.02
C PHE A 244 -18.61 6.70 0.33
N LEU A 245 -18.81 6.52 -0.96
CA LEU A 245 -17.95 5.80 -1.87
C LEU A 245 -17.08 6.78 -2.65
N ASN A 246 -15.79 6.57 -2.60
CA ASN A 246 -14.80 7.29 -3.40
C ASN A 246 -14.21 6.36 -4.46
N ARG A 247 -14.20 6.79 -5.73
CA ARG A 247 -13.56 6.06 -6.83
C ARG A 247 -12.32 6.79 -7.30
N THR A 248 -11.26 6.04 -7.54
CA THR A 248 -9.98 6.60 -7.99
C THR A 248 -10.07 7.15 -9.40
N ALA A 249 -9.35 8.24 -9.69
CA ALA A 249 -9.41 8.93 -10.97
C ALA A 249 -8.73 8.16 -12.10
N ASN A 250 -9.20 8.38 -13.34
CA ASN A 250 -8.47 8.04 -14.55
C ASN A 250 -7.27 8.99 -14.70
N ILE A 251 -6.05 8.45 -14.62
CA ILE A 251 -4.80 9.21 -14.80
C ILE A 251 -4.06 8.84 -16.10
N THR A 252 -4.75 8.16 -17.04
CA THR A 252 -4.22 7.93 -18.39
C THR A 252 -4.23 9.24 -19.19
N PRO A 253 -3.44 9.35 -20.28
CA PRO A 253 -3.41 10.55 -21.13
C PRO A 253 -4.62 10.66 -22.07
N ASP A 254 -5.80 10.19 -21.63
CA ASP A 254 -7.06 10.42 -22.34
C ASP A 254 -7.52 11.88 -22.19
N ASN A 255 -7.87 12.52 -23.30
CA ASN A 255 -8.24 13.93 -23.30
C ASN A 255 -9.61 14.24 -22.69
N ALA A 256 -10.53 13.29 -22.73
CA ALA A 256 -11.90 13.50 -22.27
C ALA A 256 -12.09 13.13 -20.80
N THR A 257 -11.40 12.08 -20.32
CA THR A 257 -11.68 11.47 -19.02
C THR A 257 -10.46 11.34 -18.12
N GLY A 258 -9.26 11.59 -18.64
CA GLY A 258 -7.99 11.48 -17.94
C GLY A 258 -7.22 12.81 -17.87
N ILE A 259 -5.88 12.70 -17.83
CA ILE A 259 -4.97 13.85 -17.73
C ILE A 259 -4.45 14.34 -19.10
N GLY A 260 -5.06 13.91 -20.22
CA GLY A 260 -4.56 14.17 -21.56
C GLY A 260 -4.41 15.67 -21.91
N ASN A 261 -5.30 16.50 -21.39
CA ASN A 261 -5.30 17.94 -21.61
C ASN A 261 -4.49 18.73 -20.56
N TRP A 262 -3.87 18.06 -19.61
CA TRP A 262 -3.06 18.74 -18.58
C TRP A 262 -1.66 19.03 -19.10
N SER A 263 -1.11 20.20 -18.74
CA SER A 263 0.32 20.45 -18.87
C SER A 263 1.08 19.86 -17.67
N ARG A 264 2.40 19.77 -17.79
CA ARG A 264 3.29 19.36 -16.69
C ARG A 264 3.12 20.28 -15.48
N GLU A 265 3.04 21.57 -15.70
CA GLU A 265 2.88 22.60 -14.66
C GLU A 265 1.52 22.47 -13.97
N GLN A 266 0.45 22.21 -14.71
CA GLN A 266 -0.88 21.97 -14.15
C GLN A 266 -0.91 20.71 -13.28
N PHE A 267 -0.22 19.64 -13.71
CA PHE A 267 -0.10 18.41 -12.93
C PHE A 267 0.63 18.69 -11.60
N ILE A 268 1.78 19.34 -11.62
CA ILE A 268 2.54 19.71 -10.43
C ILE A 268 1.72 20.65 -9.52
N ALA A 269 1.12 21.68 -10.08
CA ALA A 269 0.30 22.64 -9.32
C ALA A 269 -0.88 21.97 -8.60
N LYS A 270 -1.48 20.93 -9.23
CA LYS A 270 -2.53 20.14 -8.60
C LYS A 270 -2.07 19.51 -7.28
N PHE A 271 -0.88 18.91 -7.23
CA PHE A 271 -0.34 18.35 -5.99
C PHE A 271 -0.02 19.45 -4.97
N ARG A 272 0.60 20.55 -5.40
CA ARG A 272 0.96 21.69 -4.52
C ARG A 272 -0.24 22.32 -3.84
N SER A 273 -1.41 22.33 -4.48
CA SER A 273 -2.62 22.93 -3.90
C SER A 273 -3.13 22.22 -2.65
N PHE A 274 -2.60 21.03 -2.31
CA PHE A 274 -3.03 20.23 -1.16
C PHE A 274 -1.97 20.12 -0.06
N ALA A 275 -1.08 21.09 0.05
CA ALA A 275 -0.16 21.13 1.19
C ALA A 275 -0.92 21.07 2.53
N PRO A 276 -0.39 20.36 3.56
CA PRO A 276 -1.12 20.12 4.81
C PRO A 276 -1.68 21.38 5.47
N ASP A 277 -0.91 22.47 5.46
CA ASP A 277 -1.34 23.75 6.03
C ASP A 277 -2.52 24.37 5.29
N SER A 278 -2.60 24.18 3.97
CA SER A 278 -3.71 24.68 3.16
C SER A 278 -5.00 23.89 3.44
N VAL A 279 -4.92 22.56 3.52
CA VAL A 279 -6.11 21.73 3.72
C VAL A 279 -6.66 21.80 5.16
N ARG A 280 -5.83 22.08 6.16
CA ARG A 280 -6.24 22.23 7.55
C ARG A 280 -6.96 23.56 7.86
N GLN A 281 -7.01 24.48 6.93
CA GLN A 281 -7.72 25.74 7.14
C GLN A 281 -9.23 25.59 7.16
N VAL A 282 -9.77 24.54 6.53
CA VAL A 282 -11.21 24.31 6.42
C VAL A 282 -11.54 22.90 6.87
N ALA A 283 -12.24 22.78 8.00
CA ALA A 283 -12.78 21.50 8.42
C ALA A 283 -13.98 21.11 7.54
N LEU A 284 -14.04 19.84 7.17
CA LEU A 284 -15.14 19.27 6.40
C LEU A 284 -16.22 18.75 7.36
N ASP A 285 -17.47 18.84 6.94
CA ASP A 285 -18.55 18.07 7.53
C ASP A 285 -18.71 16.71 6.83
N SER A 286 -19.49 15.81 7.43
CA SER A 286 -19.73 14.47 6.87
C SER A 286 -20.48 14.48 5.53
N THR A 287 -20.93 15.67 5.07
CA THR A 287 -21.64 15.82 3.81
C THR A 287 -20.76 16.32 2.68
N THR A 288 -19.54 16.76 2.99
CA THR A 288 -18.61 17.32 2.02
C THR A 288 -17.78 16.20 1.40
N PHE A 289 -17.48 16.35 0.11
CA PHE A 289 -16.58 15.44 -0.59
C PHE A 289 -15.22 15.34 0.10
N ASN A 290 -14.77 14.11 0.36
CA ASN A 290 -13.42 13.81 0.81
C ASN A 290 -12.81 12.71 -0.09
N THR A 291 -11.53 12.42 0.06
CA THR A 291 -10.83 11.48 -0.82
C THR A 291 -9.79 10.66 -0.08
N ALA A 292 -9.64 9.40 -0.49
CA ALA A 292 -8.57 8.52 -0.03
C ALA A 292 -7.20 8.86 -0.64
N MET A 293 -7.17 9.57 -1.79
CA MET A 293 -5.92 10.00 -2.43
C MET A 293 -5.07 10.80 -1.44
N PRO A 294 -3.83 10.38 -1.12
CA PRO A 294 -3.00 11.01 -0.10
C PRO A 294 -2.32 12.29 -0.64
N TRP A 295 -3.15 13.27 -1.04
CA TRP A 295 -2.70 14.54 -1.61
C TRP A 295 -1.72 15.27 -0.70
N THR A 296 -1.99 15.28 0.61
CA THR A 296 -1.16 15.96 1.60
C THR A 296 0.24 15.37 1.71
N LEU A 297 0.37 14.07 1.52
CA LEU A 297 1.65 13.37 1.45
C LEU A 297 2.39 13.72 0.16
N TYR A 298 1.77 13.51 -1.00
CA TYR A 298 2.39 13.72 -2.31
C TYR A 298 2.65 15.20 -2.61
N SER A 299 1.97 16.14 -1.95
CA SER A 299 2.27 17.57 -2.08
C SER A 299 3.72 17.92 -1.69
N GLY A 300 4.38 17.08 -0.89
CA GLY A 300 5.79 17.22 -0.52
C GLY A 300 6.79 16.65 -1.54
N MET A 301 6.34 15.97 -2.61
CA MET A 301 7.25 15.49 -3.68
C MET A 301 7.93 16.66 -4.38
N THR A 302 9.15 16.46 -4.88
CA THR A 302 9.84 17.48 -5.67
C THR A 302 9.12 17.73 -7.00
N ASP A 303 9.30 18.93 -7.58
CA ASP A 303 8.76 19.25 -8.92
C ASP A 303 9.39 18.36 -10.00
N LYS A 304 10.64 17.94 -9.77
CA LYS A 304 11.33 16.97 -10.63
C LYS A 304 10.59 15.64 -10.63
N ASP A 305 10.30 15.10 -9.46
CA ASP A 305 9.66 13.78 -9.31
C ASP A 305 8.22 13.79 -9.85
N LEU A 306 7.43 14.80 -9.51
CA LEU A 306 6.08 14.97 -10.05
C LEU A 306 6.10 15.15 -11.57
N GLY A 307 7.06 15.94 -12.09
CA GLY A 307 7.22 16.14 -13.53
C GLY A 307 7.66 14.89 -14.27
N SER A 308 8.50 14.05 -13.66
CA SER A 308 8.91 12.77 -14.24
C SER A 308 7.78 11.74 -14.19
N ILE A 309 6.99 11.70 -13.09
CA ILE A 309 5.75 10.90 -13.03
C ILE A 309 4.80 11.31 -14.15
N TYR A 310 4.57 12.62 -14.34
CA TYR A 310 3.75 13.10 -15.44
C TYR A 310 4.29 12.65 -16.79
N ALA A 311 5.60 12.78 -17.06
CA ALA A 311 6.20 12.35 -18.30
C ALA A 311 5.99 10.85 -18.57
N TYR A 312 6.13 10.01 -17.55
CA TYR A 312 5.83 8.59 -17.66
C TYR A 312 4.35 8.33 -17.93
N LEU A 313 3.43 8.96 -17.19
CA LEU A 313 1.99 8.78 -17.39
C LEU A 313 1.55 9.18 -18.80
N ARG A 314 2.22 10.14 -19.44
CA ARG A 314 1.98 10.52 -20.85
C ARG A 314 2.33 9.41 -21.84
N THR A 315 3.11 8.42 -21.46
CA THR A 315 3.46 7.25 -22.31
C THR A 315 2.46 6.11 -22.19
N ILE A 316 1.56 6.13 -21.18
CA ILE A 316 0.55 5.11 -20.97
C ILE A 316 -0.50 5.17 -22.10
N LYS A 317 -1.05 4.00 -22.47
CA LYS A 317 -2.13 3.95 -23.45
C LYS A 317 -3.35 4.73 -22.94
N PRO A 318 -3.88 5.70 -23.71
CA PRO A 318 -5.10 6.40 -23.33
C PRO A 318 -6.28 5.44 -23.19
N VAL A 319 -7.05 5.58 -22.13
CA VAL A 319 -8.28 4.82 -21.88
C VAL A 319 -9.42 5.81 -21.65
N ASN A 320 -10.42 5.82 -22.53
CA ASN A 320 -11.61 6.61 -22.30
C ASN A 320 -12.50 5.93 -21.26
N HIS A 321 -12.37 6.37 -20.02
CA HIS A 321 -13.10 5.84 -18.87
C HIS A 321 -13.52 6.99 -17.94
N LYS A 322 -14.81 7.35 -18.02
CA LYS A 322 -15.39 8.36 -17.14
C LYS A 322 -15.67 7.75 -15.78
N VAL A 323 -15.04 8.27 -14.74
CA VAL A 323 -15.23 7.84 -13.35
C VAL A 323 -16.10 8.85 -12.59
N GLU A 324 -17.14 8.36 -11.93
CA GLU A 324 -17.89 9.14 -10.94
C GLU A 324 -17.13 9.05 -9.61
N HIS A 325 -16.42 10.10 -9.23
CA HIS A 325 -15.44 10.07 -8.12
C HIS A 325 -16.07 9.97 -6.73
N PHE A 326 -17.33 10.35 -6.59
CA PHE A 326 -18.00 10.45 -5.30
C PHE A 326 -19.46 10.04 -5.41
N GLU A 327 -19.87 9.17 -4.50
CA GLU A 327 -21.25 8.73 -4.37
C GLU A 327 -21.59 8.62 -2.89
N ARG A 328 -22.72 9.20 -2.47
CA ARG A 328 -23.19 9.03 -1.10
C ARG A 328 -23.80 7.66 -0.93
N GLU A 329 -23.36 6.95 0.08
CA GLU A 329 -24.01 5.72 0.51
C GLU A 329 -25.19 6.09 1.39
N THR A 330 -26.40 5.83 0.92
CA THR A 330 -27.59 5.87 1.78
C THR A 330 -27.46 4.73 2.79
N MET A 331 -27.44 5.07 4.09
CA MET A 331 -27.48 4.06 5.14
C MET A 331 -28.70 3.16 4.91
N SER A 332 -28.52 2.03 4.26
CA SER A 332 -29.51 0.96 4.31
C SER A 332 -29.46 0.42 5.74
N SER A 333 -30.54 0.64 6.48
CA SER A 333 -30.77 -0.01 7.77
C SER A 333 -30.79 -1.53 7.57
N HIS A 334 -29.71 -2.20 7.90
CA HIS A 334 -29.66 -3.65 8.07
C HIS A 334 -29.65 -4.00 9.55
#